data_91d477212604b89c3063eecc86dbba55
#
_entry.id   91d477212604b89c3063eecc86dbba55
#
_cell.length_a   1.000
_cell.length_b   1.000
_cell.length_c   1.000
_cell.angle_alpha   90.00
_cell.angle_beta   90.00
_cell.angle_gamma   90.00
#
_symmetry.space_group_name_H-M   'P 1'
#
loop_
_entity.id
_entity.type
_entity.pdbx_description
1 polymer ?
#
loop_
_entity_poly.entity_id
_entity_poly.type
_entity_poly.pdbx_seq_one_letter_code
_entity_poly.pdbx_strand_id
1 'polypeptide(L)'
;MPDEALQAAFEIKAACDDISRKLLRWHWEEKPGAHSVDALMKHLAQRQKESPDYYERLPELNGRTGWQQLDTTFCMRILLDPEKDAARPLDLLGNTPHPAAARRACNAVRMARNEAAHASDRTAAAQAAIRFNEAVEELEAGYELSLIHI
;
A
#
# COMPACT_ATOMS: atom_id res chain seq x y z
N MET A 1 11.61 12.33 26.92
CA MET A 1 12.65 12.01 25.91
C MET A 1 12.07 11.02 24.93
N PRO A 2 12.11 11.30 23.64
CA PRO A 2 11.66 10.27 22.70
C PRO A 2 12.61 9.07 22.82
N ASP A 3 12.04 7.95 23.11
CA ASP A 3 12.77 6.68 23.08
C ASP A 3 13.28 6.45 21.66
N GLU A 4 14.55 6.07 21.51
CA GLU A 4 15.14 5.75 20.21
C GLU A 4 14.36 4.64 19.50
N ALA A 5 13.84 3.69 20.26
CA ALA A 5 13.03 2.61 19.71
C ALA A 5 11.70 3.14 19.13
N LEU A 6 11.05 4.09 19.80
CA LEU A 6 9.82 4.71 19.29
C LEU A 6 10.11 5.59 18.09
N GLN A 7 11.24 6.26 18.05
CA GLN A 7 11.67 7.02 16.88
C GLN A 7 11.90 6.09 15.68
N ALA A 8 12.55 4.94 15.91
CA ALA A 8 12.76 3.93 14.87
C ALA A 8 11.42 3.40 14.34
N ALA A 9 10.45 3.14 15.22
CA ALA A 9 9.11 2.71 14.83
C ALA A 9 8.41 3.76 13.95
N PHE A 10 8.53 5.04 14.33
CA PHE A 10 7.98 6.14 13.52
C PHE A 10 8.61 6.19 12.13
N GLU A 11 9.92 5.99 12.04
CA GLU A 11 10.62 5.95 10.75
C GLU A 11 10.19 4.76 9.90
N ILE A 12 9.95 3.60 10.52
CA ILE A 12 9.42 2.42 9.84
C ILE A 12 8.03 2.72 9.26
N LYS A 13 7.15 3.34 10.04
CA LYS A 13 5.82 3.73 9.58
C LYS A 13 5.92 4.64 8.36
N ALA A 14 6.77 5.66 8.42
CA ALA A 14 6.97 6.60 7.32
C ALA A 14 7.53 5.89 6.07
N ALA A 15 8.47 4.96 6.25
CA ALA A 15 9.03 4.18 5.15
C ALA A 15 7.96 3.29 4.50
N CYS A 16 7.09 2.66 5.29
CA CYS A 16 5.99 1.85 4.77
C CYS A 16 5.00 2.69 3.96
N ASP A 17 4.68 3.89 4.43
CA ASP A 17 3.81 4.81 3.69
C ASP A 17 4.43 5.20 2.35
N ASP A 18 5.73 5.50 2.33
CA ASP A 18 6.44 5.86 1.11
C ASP A 18 6.50 4.70 0.11
N ILE A 19 6.83 3.50 0.58
CA ILE A 19 6.86 2.29 -0.24
C ILE A 19 5.47 2.03 -0.83
N SER A 20 4.43 2.16 -0.02
CA SER A 20 3.05 1.91 -0.45
C SER A 20 2.63 2.85 -1.58
N ARG A 21 2.99 4.14 -1.48
CA ARG A 21 2.73 5.12 -2.54
C ARG A 21 3.47 4.77 -3.83
N LYS A 22 4.74 4.36 -3.72
CA LYS A 22 5.54 3.98 -4.88
C LYS A 22 4.98 2.75 -5.58
N LEU A 23 4.56 1.74 -4.81
CA LEU A 23 3.96 0.53 -5.37
C LEU A 23 2.63 0.83 -6.06
N LEU A 24 1.75 1.58 -5.40
CA LEU A 24 0.46 1.92 -5.97
C LEU A 24 0.64 2.72 -7.27
N ARG A 25 1.51 3.72 -7.25
CA ARG A 25 1.79 4.55 -8.41
C ARG A 25 2.35 3.74 -9.56
N TRP A 26 3.32 2.84 -9.28
CA TRP A 26 3.91 2.00 -10.31
C TRP A 26 2.86 1.12 -10.98
N HIS A 27 2.05 0.40 -10.17
CA HIS A 27 0.99 -0.46 -10.70
C HIS A 27 -0.05 0.33 -11.49
N TRP A 28 -0.41 1.51 -10.99
CA TRP A 28 -1.37 2.38 -11.66
C TRP A 28 -0.84 2.88 -13.00
N GLU A 29 0.42 3.28 -13.06
CA GLU A 29 1.04 3.78 -14.29
C GLU A 29 1.25 2.68 -15.36
N GLU A 30 1.28 1.42 -14.96
CA GLU A 30 1.35 0.29 -15.90
C GLU A 30 0.01 -0.01 -16.56
N LYS A 31 -1.09 0.52 -16.05
CA LYS A 31 -2.40 0.37 -16.68
C LYS A 31 -2.55 1.39 -17.82
N PRO A 32 -3.29 1.02 -18.90
CA PRO A 32 -3.58 2.00 -19.96
C PRO A 32 -4.49 3.12 -19.46
N GLY A 33 -4.30 4.33 -19.98
CA GLY A 33 -5.13 5.48 -19.69
C GLY A 33 -4.42 6.56 -18.89
N ALA A 34 -5.19 7.44 -18.27
CA ALA A 34 -4.66 8.53 -17.44
C ALA A 34 -4.21 7.99 -16.08
N HIS A 35 -3.08 8.49 -15.58
CA HIS A 35 -2.43 7.97 -14.38
C HIS A 35 -2.31 8.98 -13.23
N SER A 36 -3.11 10.03 -13.25
CA SER A 36 -3.15 10.99 -12.14
C SER A 36 -3.87 10.39 -10.93
N VAL A 37 -3.65 10.99 -9.77
CA VAL A 37 -4.42 10.65 -8.56
C VAL A 37 -5.91 10.92 -8.79
N ASP A 38 -6.23 12.02 -9.49
CA ASP A 38 -7.62 12.35 -9.81
C ASP A 38 -8.29 11.24 -10.63
N ALA A 39 -7.60 10.70 -11.64
CA ALA A 39 -8.12 9.59 -12.45
C ALA A 39 -8.35 8.34 -11.59
N LEU A 40 -7.45 8.05 -10.67
CA LEU A 40 -7.61 6.92 -9.74
C LEU A 40 -8.81 7.14 -8.83
N MET A 41 -8.96 8.32 -8.24
CA MET A 41 -10.09 8.63 -7.37
C MET A 41 -11.42 8.55 -8.14
N LYS A 42 -11.46 8.98 -9.39
CA LYS A 42 -12.66 8.86 -10.24
C LYS A 42 -13.01 7.40 -10.49
N HIS A 43 -12.01 6.56 -10.76
CA HIS A 43 -12.24 5.12 -10.93
C HIS A 43 -12.85 4.51 -9.66
N LEU A 44 -12.27 4.83 -8.50
CA LEU A 44 -12.74 4.29 -7.22
C LEU A 44 -14.17 4.78 -6.89
N ALA A 45 -14.45 6.05 -7.16
CA ALA A 45 -15.79 6.62 -6.95
C ALA A 45 -16.82 5.95 -7.86
N GLN A 46 -16.47 5.68 -9.10
CA GLN A 46 -17.34 4.96 -10.02
C GLN A 46 -17.59 3.53 -9.54
N ARG A 47 -16.56 2.89 -9.03
CA ARG A 47 -16.65 1.55 -8.49
C ARG A 47 -17.59 1.47 -7.28
N GLN A 48 -17.58 2.50 -6.43
CA GLN A 48 -18.50 2.59 -5.31
C GLN A 48 -19.97 2.67 -5.76
N LYS A 49 -20.23 3.35 -6.86
CA LYS A 49 -21.58 3.45 -7.43
C LYS A 49 -22.05 2.12 -8.02
N GLU A 50 -21.16 1.36 -8.62
CA GLU A 50 -21.46 0.08 -9.24
C GLU A 50 -21.70 -1.04 -8.21
N SER A 51 -21.03 -0.96 -7.05
CA SER A 51 -21.13 -1.96 -6.00
C SER A 51 -21.23 -1.30 -4.63
N PRO A 52 -22.42 -1.30 -4.02
CA PRO A 52 -22.59 -0.75 -2.66
C PRO A 52 -21.68 -1.40 -1.60
N ASP A 53 -21.41 -2.70 -1.73
CA ASP A 53 -20.53 -3.40 -0.81
C ASP A 53 -19.09 -2.89 -0.89
N TYR A 54 -18.67 -2.43 -2.05
CA TYR A 54 -17.35 -1.86 -2.27
C TYR A 54 -17.18 -0.55 -1.52
N TYR A 55 -18.25 0.22 -1.40
CA TYR A 55 -18.24 1.50 -0.64
C TYR A 55 -17.71 1.31 0.78
N GLU A 56 -18.15 0.25 1.46
CA GLU A 56 -17.77 0.00 2.85
C GLU A 56 -16.30 -0.42 3.00
N ARG A 57 -15.70 -0.91 1.92
CA ARG A 57 -14.31 -1.40 1.94
C ARG A 57 -13.29 -0.31 1.64
N LEU A 58 -13.71 0.80 1.08
CA LEU A 58 -12.81 1.88 0.70
C LEU A 58 -12.70 2.94 1.79
N PRO A 59 -11.50 3.51 1.99
CA PRO A 59 -11.35 4.69 2.83
C PRO A 59 -11.95 5.92 2.15
N GLU A 60 -12.03 7.01 2.89
CA GLU A 60 -12.52 8.30 2.38
C GLU A 60 -11.72 8.76 1.17
N LEU A 61 -12.40 9.08 0.08
CA LEU A 61 -11.79 9.53 -1.17
C LEU A 61 -11.67 11.04 -1.27
N ASN A 62 -12.52 11.80 -0.57
CA ASN A 62 -12.55 13.25 -0.66
C ASN A 62 -11.25 13.87 -0.13
N GLY A 63 -10.76 14.91 -0.81
CA GLY A 63 -9.58 15.62 -0.40
C GLY A 63 -8.26 14.97 -0.81
N ARG A 64 -8.30 13.84 -1.50
CA ARG A 64 -7.10 13.15 -1.96
C ARG A 64 -6.76 13.63 -3.37
N THR A 65 -5.87 14.61 -3.45
CA THR A 65 -5.50 15.27 -4.69
C THR A 65 -4.06 14.96 -5.15
N GLY A 66 -3.25 14.37 -4.27
CA GLY A 66 -1.87 14.02 -4.59
C GLY A 66 -1.43 12.73 -3.90
N TRP A 67 -0.37 12.12 -4.42
CA TRP A 67 0.15 10.86 -3.89
C TRP A 67 0.53 10.96 -2.42
N GLN A 68 1.02 12.12 -1.98
CA GLN A 68 1.46 12.32 -0.58
C GLN A 68 0.33 12.21 0.43
N GLN A 69 -0.91 12.29 -0.01
CA GLN A 69 -2.09 12.16 0.86
C GLN A 69 -2.56 10.71 1.01
N LEU A 70 -1.87 9.76 0.38
CA LEU A 70 -2.20 8.35 0.45
C LEU A 70 -1.21 7.66 1.39
N ASP A 71 -1.74 6.99 2.41
CA ASP A 71 -0.94 6.22 3.36
C ASP A 71 -0.95 4.72 3.01
N THR A 72 -0.26 3.93 3.83
CA THR A 72 -0.21 2.48 3.64
C THR A 72 -1.60 1.86 3.65
N THR A 73 -2.46 2.27 4.58
CA THR A 73 -3.82 1.72 4.70
C THR A 73 -4.62 1.92 3.42
N PHE A 74 -4.57 3.15 2.89
CA PHE A 74 -5.26 3.47 1.63
C PHE A 74 -4.69 2.67 0.46
N CYS A 75 -3.37 2.73 0.29
CA CYS A 75 -2.70 2.10 -0.84
C CYS A 75 -2.91 0.59 -0.86
N MET A 76 -2.81 -0.06 0.31
CA MET A 76 -2.94 -1.51 0.38
C MET A 76 -4.38 -1.99 0.20
N ARG A 77 -5.37 -1.18 0.59
CA ARG A 77 -6.77 -1.50 0.28
C ARG A 77 -7.01 -1.58 -1.22
N ILE A 78 -6.37 -0.71 -1.99
CA ILE A 78 -6.52 -0.70 -3.44
C ILE A 78 -5.67 -1.79 -4.08
N LEU A 79 -4.41 -1.90 -3.68
CA LEU A 79 -3.49 -2.90 -4.26
C LEU A 79 -3.95 -4.33 -4.04
N LEU A 80 -4.49 -4.62 -2.86
CA LEU A 80 -4.88 -5.98 -2.49
C LEU A 80 -6.32 -6.33 -2.92
N ASP A 81 -7.08 -5.36 -3.40
CA ASP A 81 -8.46 -5.60 -3.83
C ASP A 81 -8.48 -6.18 -5.25
N PRO A 82 -9.00 -7.41 -5.44
CA PRO A 82 -9.11 -7.99 -6.78
C PRO A 82 -10.29 -7.46 -7.59
N GLU A 83 -11.19 -6.69 -6.98
CA GLU A 83 -12.41 -6.18 -7.63
C GLU A 83 -13.19 -7.26 -8.41
N LYS A 84 -13.31 -8.45 -7.84
CA LYS A 84 -13.90 -9.62 -8.53
C LYS A 84 -15.30 -9.39 -9.06
N ASP A 85 -16.06 -8.50 -8.45
CA ASP A 85 -17.42 -8.16 -8.84
C ASP A 85 -17.50 -7.00 -9.84
N ALA A 86 -16.35 -6.49 -10.30
CA ALA A 86 -16.33 -5.40 -11.27
C ALA A 86 -16.39 -5.91 -12.70
N ALA A 87 -17.06 -5.16 -13.57
CA ALA A 87 -17.06 -5.43 -15.00
C ALA A 87 -15.66 -5.24 -15.61
N ARG A 88 -14.90 -4.29 -15.07
CA ARG A 88 -13.51 -4.01 -15.49
C ARG A 88 -12.65 -3.85 -14.24
N PRO A 89 -12.20 -4.97 -13.65
CA PRO A 89 -11.42 -4.89 -12.41
C PRO A 89 -10.07 -4.21 -12.65
N LEU A 90 -9.62 -3.44 -11.65
CA LEU A 90 -8.27 -2.88 -11.67
C LEU A 90 -7.23 -3.98 -11.59
N ASP A 91 -7.39 -4.89 -10.64
CA ASP A 91 -6.46 -6.00 -10.40
C ASP A 91 -5.01 -5.58 -10.61
N LEU A 92 -4.58 -4.57 -9.83
CA LEU A 92 -3.28 -3.94 -10.05
C LEU A 92 -2.11 -4.91 -9.94
N LEU A 93 -2.19 -5.88 -9.01
CA LEU A 93 -1.12 -6.84 -8.83
C LEU A 93 -0.99 -7.84 -9.98
N GLY A 94 -2.02 -7.96 -10.80
CA GLY A 94 -2.03 -8.87 -11.96
C GLY A 94 -1.04 -8.46 -13.05
N ASN A 95 -0.52 -7.23 -13.05
CA ASN A 95 0.45 -6.78 -14.06
C ASN A 95 1.92 -7.05 -13.68
N THR A 96 2.17 -7.74 -12.56
CA THR A 96 3.53 -8.16 -12.21
C THR A 96 3.82 -9.58 -12.69
N PRO A 97 5.10 -9.92 -12.95
CA PRO A 97 5.47 -11.31 -13.29
C PRO A 97 5.20 -12.31 -12.16
N HIS A 98 5.14 -11.85 -10.91
CA HIS A 98 4.97 -12.69 -9.73
C HIS A 98 3.85 -12.15 -8.82
N PRO A 99 2.55 -12.28 -9.25
CA PRO A 99 1.44 -11.69 -8.48
C PRO A 99 1.32 -12.21 -7.04
N ALA A 100 1.59 -13.49 -6.82
CA ALA A 100 1.50 -14.06 -5.47
C ALA A 100 2.58 -13.48 -4.55
N ALA A 101 3.80 -13.33 -5.04
CA ALA A 101 4.89 -12.71 -4.29
C ALA A 101 4.62 -11.23 -4.04
N ALA A 102 4.08 -10.52 -5.03
CA ALA A 102 3.68 -9.12 -4.88
C ALA A 102 2.60 -8.96 -3.80
N ARG A 103 1.62 -9.86 -3.77
CA ARG A 103 0.57 -9.86 -2.74
C ARG A 103 1.16 -10.09 -1.35
N ARG A 104 2.07 -11.05 -1.21
CA ARG A 104 2.75 -11.29 0.07
C ARG A 104 3.54 -10.06 0.51
N ALA A 105 4.24 -9.40 -0.41
CA ALA A 105 5.00 -8.18 -0.12
C ALA A 105 4.08 -7.05 0.37
N CYS A 106 2.96 -6.82 -0.30
CA CYS A 106 2.00 -5.80 0.11
C CYS A 106 1.42 -6.09 1.50
N ASN A 107 1.07 -7.34 1.78
CA ASN A 107 0.59 -7.74 3.11
C ASN A 107 1.66 -7.54 4.18
N ALA A 108 2.92 -7.86 3.86
CA ALA A 108 4.04 -7.68 4.80
C ALA A 108 4.27 -6.20 5.12
N VAL A 109 4.21 -5.31 4.13
CA VAL A 109 4.31 -3.86 4.32
C VAL A 109 3.18 -3.36 5.21
N ARG A 110 1.94 -3.82 4.96
CA ARG A 110 0.78 -3.45 5.76
C ARG A 110 0.94 -3.86 7.22
N MET A 111 1.41 -5.08 7.46
CA MET A 111 1.65 -5.59 8.81
C MET A 111 2.76 -4.82 9.54
N ALA A 112 3.86 -4.53 8.86
CA ALA A 112 4.96 -3.76 9.43
C ALA A 112 4.50 -2.35 9.83
N ARG A 113 3.73 -1.69 8.96
CA ARG A 113 3.18 -0.37 9.27
C ARG A 113 2.26 -0.39 10.47
N ASN A 114 1.37 -1.40 10.56
CA ASN A 114 0.46 -1.51 11.69
C ASN A 114 1.20 -1.70 13.01
N GLU A 115 2.20 -2.57 13.05
CA GLU A 115 3.01 -2.76 14.25
C GLU A 115 3.78 -1.50 14.62
N ALA A 116 4.36 -0.81 13.65
CA ALA A 116 5.09 0.43 13.89
C ALA A 116 4.17 1.54 14.41
N ALA A 117 2.97 1.67 13.83
CA ALA A 117 1.99 2.69 14.23
C ALA A 117 1.48 2.48 15.67
N HIS A 118 1.44 1.22 16.13
CA HIS A 118 0.94 0.87 17.47
C HIS A 118 2.06 0.60 18.48
N ALA A 119 3.33 0.79 18.10
CA ALA A 119 4.45 0.53 19.00
C ALA A 119 4.47 1.53 20.16
N SER A 120 4.40 1.02 21.37
CA SER A 120 4.41 1.83 22.60
C SER A 120 5.64 1.56 23.49
N ASP A 121 6.46 0.56 23.14
CA ASP A 121 7.64 0.20 23.90
C ASP A 121 8.70 -0.41 22.97
N ARG A 122 9.86 -0.76 23.54
CA ARG A 122 10.98 -1.34 22.80
C ARG A 122 10.65 -2.69 22.17
N THR A 123 9.89 -3.52 22.87
CA THR A 123 9.51 -4.84 22.36
C THR A 123 8.65 -4.70 21.11
N ALA A 124 7.65 -3.82 21.16
CA ALA A 124 6.78 -3.56 20.01
C ALA A 124 7.57 -2.94 18.86
N ALA A 125 8.49 -2.01 19.14
CA ALA A 125 9.33 -1.41 18.12
C ALA A 125 10.26 -2.44 17.46
N ALA A 126 10.82 -3.37 18.25
CA ALA A 126 11.66 -4.46 17.74
C ALA A 126 10.86 -5.39 16.83
N GLN A 127 9.62 -5.69 17.20
CA GLN A 127 8.71 -6.49 16.34
C GLN A 127 8.40 -5.77 15.03
N ALA A 128 8.18 -4.47 15.08
CA ALA A 128 7.97 -3.68 13.86
C ALA A 128 9.19 -3.74 12.93
N ALA A 129 10.41 -3.68 13.50
CA ALA A 129 11.65 -3.79 12.73
C ALA A 129 11.78 -5.17 12.06
N ILE A 130 11.44 -6.24 12.77
CA ILE A 130 11.45 -7.60 12.21
C ILE A 130 10.46 -7.70 11.06
N ARG A 131 9.23 -7.20 11.24
CA ARG A 131 8.21 -7.18 10.20
C ARG A 131 8.62 -6.37 8.98
N PHE A 132 9.29 -5.24 9.23
CA PHE A 132 9.79 -4.40 8.14
C PHE A 132 10.87 -5.13 7.32
N ASN A 133 11.80 -5.82 7.98
CA ASN A 133 12.83 -6.60 7.29
C ASN A 133 12.21 -7.73 6.46
N GLU A 134 11.20 -8.41 7.00
CA GLU A 134 10.46 -9.43 6.25
C GLU A 134 9.78 -8.82 5.01
N ALA A 135 9.19 -7.62 5.18
CA ALA A 135 8.55 -6.91 4.08
C ALA A 135 9.56 -6.56 2.97
N VAL A 136 10.75 -6.11 3.32
CA VAL A 136 11.81 -5.81 2.36
C VAL A 136 12.22 -7.07 1.59
N GLU A 137 12.38 -8.20 2.28
CA GLU A 137 12.70 -9.47 1.64
C GLU A 137 11.61 -9.90 0.65
N GLU A 138 10.34 -9.77 1.02
CA GLU A 138 9.22 -10.09 0.13
C GLU A 138 9.14 -9.14 -1.07
N LEU A 139 9.47 -7.86 -0.86
CA LEU A 139 9.54 -6.90 -1.96
C LEU A 139 10.63 -7.28 -2.96
N GLU A 140 11.79 -7.70 -2.48
CA GLU A 140 12.89 -8.16 -3.34
C GLU A 140 12.51 -9.42 -4.11
N ALA A 141 11.73 -10.31 -3.50
CA ALA A 141 11.26 -11.54 -4.15
C ALA A 141 10.17 -11.27 -5.20
N GLY A 142 9.30 -10.29 -4.96
CA GLY A 142 8.14 -9.99 -5.82
C GLY A 142 8.37 -8.91 -6.87
N TYR A 143 9.36 -8.07 -6.66
CA TYR A 143 9.66 -6.91 -7.52
C TYR A 143 11.15 -6.83 -7.83
N GLU A 144 11.48 -6.14 -8.91
CA GLU A 144 12.87 -5.82 -9.20
C GLU A 144 13.36 -4.73 -8.25
N LEU A 145 14.64 -4.79 -7.85
CA LEU A 145 15.24 -3.82 -6.91
C LEU A 145 15.13 -2.38 -7.42
N SER A 146 15.19 -2.15 -8.72
CA SER A 146 15.06 -0.82 -9.31
C SER A 146 13.73 -0.14 -8.95
N LEU A 147 12.67 -0.90 -8.74
CA LEU A 147 11.38 -0.36 -8.32
C LEU A 147 11.43 0.22 -6.92
N ILE A 148 12.16 -0.43 -6.02
CA ILE A 148 12.26 -0.02 -4.62
C ILE A 148 13.05 1.28 -4.48
N HIS A 149 13.97 1.54 -5.38
CA HIS A 149 14.86 2.69 -5.37
C HIS A 149 14.39 3.88 -6.21
N ILE A 150 13.20 3.81 -6.76
CA ILE A 150 12.64 4.91 -7.56
C ILE A 150 12.26 6.12 -6.70
#